data_341a4cb83a8960396b1011e9ddb7b036
#
_entry.id   341a4cb83a8960396b1011e9ddb7b036
#
_cell.length_a   1.000
_cell.length_b   1.000
_cell.length_c   1.000
_cell.angle_alpha   90.00
_cell.angle_beta   90.00
_cell.angle_gamma   90.00
#
_symmetry.space_group_name_H-M   'P 1'
#
loop_
_entity.id
_entity.type
_entity.pdbx_description
1 polymer ?
#
loop_
_entity_poly.entity_id
_entity_poly.type
_entity_poly.pdbx_seq_one_letter_code
_entity_poly.pdbx_strand_id
1 'polypeptide(L)'
;EKDFALVEDALVKEDMFEKRNRLYSSLSGGEKQRVLLARALAQEPTLLLLDEPTNHLDIKYQLDLLSIVKNLQINVLAVLHDIQLACRYSNYLYLMKEGEIVYQGTPKETITPESLQAVYGVQSQVTWTEDQQAMIHYL
;
A
#
# COMPACT_ATOMS: atom_id res chain seq x y z
N GLU A 1 -1.00 -19.16 25.23
CA GLU A 1 -1.64 -19.98 24.16
C GLU A 1 -2.35 -19.09 23.15
N LYS A 2 -3.18 -18.10 23.57
CA LYS A 2 -3.92 -17.20 22.66
C LYS A 2 -2.98 -16.40 21.74
N ASP A 3 -1.89 -15.86 22.27
CA ASP A 3 -0.95 -15.03 21.50
C ASP A 3 -0.22 -15.83 20.42
N PHE A 4 0.09 -17.11 20.67
CA PHE A 4 0.70 -17.99 19.67
C PHE A 4 -0.26 -18.26 18.51
N ALA A 5 -1.55 -18.47 18.79
CA ALA A 5 -2.55 -18.68 17.76
C ALA A 5 -2.73 -17.44 16.87
N LEU A 6 -2.72 -16.24 17.44
CA LEU A 6 -2.77 -14.98 16.69
C LEU A 6 -1.55 -14.79 15.76
N VAL A 7 -0.35 -15.13 16.24
CA VAL A 7 0.87 -15.07 15.44
C VAL A 7 0.82 -16.10 14.29
N GLU A 8 0.40 -17.33 14.57
CA GLU A 8 0.27 -18.38 13.53
C GLU A 8 -0.75 -17.98 12.46
N ASP A 9 -1.94 -17.49 12.86
CA ASP A 9 -2.96 -17.01 11.94
C ASP A 9 -2.46 -15.85 11.07
N ALA A 10 -1.76 -14.89 11.65
CA ALA A 10 -1.15 -13.80 10.92
C ALA A 10 -0.09 -14.28 9.92
N LEU A 11 0.76 -15.25 10.30
CA LEU A 11 1.76 -15.82 9.39
C LEU A 11 1.12 -16.63 8.24
N VAL A 12 0.01 -17.30 8.50
CA VAL A 12 -0.75 -18.01 7.45
C VAL A 12 -1.34 -17.01 6.46
N LYS A 13 -1.97 -15.93 6.94
CA LYS A 13 -2.54 -14.87 6.10
C LYS A 13 -1.48 -14.23 5.18
N GLU A 14 -0.25 -14.13 5.64
CA GLU A 14 0.86 -13.56 4.89
C GLU A 14 1.68 -14.59 4.09
N ASP A 15 1.25 -15.85 4.03
CA ASP A 15 1.99 -16.95 3.36
C ASP A 15 3.43 -17.11 3.87
N MET A 16 3.61 -16.93 5.19
CA MET A 16 4.90 -17.00 5.85
C MET A 16 5.02 -18.14 6.88
N PHE A 17 3.95 -18.89 7.11
CA PHE A 17 3.91 -19.94 8.12
C PHE A 17 4.99 -21.02 7.94
N GLU A 18 5.23 -21.47 6.71
CA GLU A 18 6.26 -22.48 6.39
C GLU A 18 7.69 -21.96 6.66
N LYS A 19 7.86 -20.64 6.77
CA LYS A 19 9.15 -19.98 7.03
C LYS A 19 9.32 -19.51 8.47
N ARG A 20 8.40 -19.84 9.37
CA ARG A 20 8.37 -19.37 10.76
C ARG A 20 9.62 -19.69 11.58
N ASN A 21 10.36 -20.73 11.19
CA ASN A 21 11.60 -21.15 11.86
C ASN A 21 12.86 -20.61 11.17
N ARG A 22 12.75 -19.81 10.10
CA ARG A 22 13.90 -19.20 9.43
C ARG A 22 14.37 -17.95 10.18
N LEU A 23 15.67 -17.69 10.11
CA LEU A 23 16.21 -16.43 10.60
C LEU A 23 15.72 -15.26 9.74
N TYR A 24 15.27 -14.18 10.36
CA TYR A 24 14.79 -12.97 9.65
C TYR A 24 15.84 -12.43 8.66
N SER A 25 17.13 -12.50 9.01
CA SER A 25 18.23 -12.08 8.14
C SER A 25 18.34 -12.87 6.83
N SER A 26 17.85 -14.13 6.80
CA SER A 26 17.88 -14.99 5.62
C SER A 26 16.69 -14.80 4.68
N LEU A 27 15.71 -13.98 5.07
CA LEU A 27 14.52 -13.70 4.28
C LEU A 27 14.83 -12.67 3.18
N SER A 28 14.16 -12.81 2.03
CA SER A 28 14.16 -11.79 0.98
C SER A 28 13.48 -10.51 1.44
N GLY A 29 13.65 -9.40 0.70
CA GLY A 29 13.01 -8.12 1.01
C GLY A 29 11.49 -8.22 1.10
N GLY A 30 10.84 -8.90 0.14
CA GLY A 30 9.40 -9.11 0.15
C GLY A 30 8.93 -9.99 1.32
N GLU A 31 9.68 -11.06 1.66
CA GLU A 31 9.38 -11.90 2.82
C GLU A 31 9.50 -11.13 4.13
N LYS A 32 10.51 -10.26 4.26
CA LYS A 32 10.66 -9.38 5.43
C LYS A 32 9.46 -8.46 5.59
N GLN A 33 8.96 -7.85 4.51
CA GLN A 33 7.77 -6.99 4.55
C GLN A 33 6.52 -7.78 4.97
N ARG A 34 6.32 -8.99 4.45
CA ARG A 34 5.20 -9.87 4.88
C ARG A 34 5.30 -10.23 6.37
N VAL A 35 6.48 -10.51 6.88
CA VAL A 35 6.68 -10.77 8.33
C VAL A 35 6.36 -9.53 9.17
N LEU A 36 6.76 -8.33 8.72
CA LEU A 36 6.41 -7.08 9.41
C LEU A 36 4.90 -6.84 9.41
N LEU A 37 4.23 -7.11 8.27
CA LEU A 37 2.78 -7.03 8.18
C LEU A 37 2.10 -8.06 9.09
N ALA A 38 2.53 -9.32 9.07
CA ALA A 38 2.03 -10.35 9.98
C ALA A 38 2.19 -9.95 11.46
N ARG A 39 3.33 -9.38 11.81
CA ARG A 39 3.58 -8.85 13.16
C ARG A 39 2.58 -7.75 13.55
N ALA A 40 2.27 -6.84 12.63
CA ALA A 40 1.29 -5.79 12.86
C ALA A 40 -0.12 -6.36 13.01
N LEU A 41 -0.51 -7.31 12.16
CA LEU A 41 -1.83 -7.97 12.17
C LEU A 41 -2.04 -8.83 13.41
N ALA A 42 -1.00 -9.47 13.95
CA ALA A 42 -1.08 -10.26 15.18
C ALA A 42 -1.46 -9.41 16.42
N GLN A 43 -1.38 -8.08 16.32
CA GLN A 43 -1.83 -7.15 17.36
C GLN A 43 -3.33 -6.82 17.28
N GLU A 44 -4.07 -7.43 16.34
CA GLU A 44 -5.49 -7.18 16.09
C GLU A 44 -5.83 -5.68 15.96
N PRO A 45 -5.11 -4.90 15.10
CA PRO A 45 -5.30 -3.46 15.01
C PRO A 45 -6.65 -3.12 14.37
N THR A 46 -7.25 -2.01 14.77
CA THR A 46 -8.40 -1.40 14.07
C THR A 46 -7.98 -0.45 12.95
N LEU A 47 -6.73 0.04 13.02
CA LEU A 47 -6.10 0.89 12.03
C LEU A 47 -4.65 0.44 11.82
N LEU A 48 -4.26 0.24 10.58
CA LEU A 48 -2.89 -0.05 10.16
C LEU A 48 -2.28 1.16 9.48
N LEU A 49 -1.12 1.60 9.95
CA LEU A 49 -0.34 2.66 9.33
C LEU A 49 0.85 2.05 8.59
N LEU A 50 0.97 2.34 7.30
CA LEU A 50 2.05 1.87 6.45
C LEU A 50 2.82 3.07 5.88
N ASP A 51 4.07 3.19 6.27
CA ASP A 51 4.95 4.23 5.76
C ASP A 51 5.84 3.66 4.66
N GLU A 52 5.57 4.08 3.42
CA GLU A 52 6.28 3.66 2.20
C GLU A 52 6.48 2.13 2.06
N PRO A 53 5.43 1.31 2.23
CA PRO A 53 5.58 -0.14 2.34
C PRO A 53 6.09 -0.80 1.05
N THR A 54 6.05 -0.09 -0.08
CA THR A 54 6.49 -0.57 -1.40
C THR A 54 7.93 -0.22 -1.74
N ASN A 55 8.62 0.57 -0.90
CA ASN A 55 9.99 1.00 -1.18
C ASN A 55 10.96 -0.19 -1.23
N HIS A 56 11.87 -0.14 -2.20
CA HIS A 56 12.89 -1.16 -2.43
C HIS A 56 12.36 -2.56 -2.75
N LEU A 57 11.08 -2.69 -3.11
CA LEU A 57 10.49 -3.93 -3.58
C LEU A 57 10.43 -3.96 -5.11
N ASP A 58 10.67 -5.14 -5.71
CA ASP A 58 10.37 -5.38 -7.11
C ASP A 58 8.86 -5.26 -7.37
N ILE A 59 8.48 -4.89 -8.59
CA ILE A 59 7.08 -4.64 -8.99
C ILE A 59 6.15 -5.78 -8.54
N LYS A 60 6.56 -7.03 -8.73
CA LYS A 60 5.75 -8.18 -8.31
C LYS A 60 5.41 -8.13 -6.82
N TYR A 61 6.43 -7.90 -5.98
CA TYR A 61 6.25 -7.85 -4.52
C TYR A 61 5.47 -6.63 -4.06
N GLN A 62 5.58 -5.48 -4.77
CA GLN A 62 4.74 -4.31 -4.51
C GLN A 62 3.26 -4.62 -4.74
N LEU A 63 2.94 -5.24 -5.89
CA LEU A 63 1.58 -5.60 -6.25
C LEU A 63 1.00 -6.66 -5.29
N ASP A 64 1.78 -7.67 -4.95
CA ASP A 64 1.38 -8.72 -4.01
C ASP A 64 1.06 -8.12 -2.63
N LEU A 65 1.96 -7.27 -2.09
CA LEU A 65 1.78 -6.61 -0.80
C LEU A 65 0.52 -5.74 -0.77
N LEU A 66 0.36 -4.86 -1.76
CA LEU A 66 -0.80 -3.97 -1.83
C LEU A 66 -2.11 -4.74 -2.06
N SER A 67 -2.08 -5.86 -2.78
CA SER A 67 -3.24 -6.75 -2.91
C SER A 67 -3.65 -7.37 -1.57
N ILE A 68 -2.68 -7.82 -0.78
CA ILE A 68 -2.93 -8.33 0.57
C ILE A 68 -3.55 -7.21 1.43
N VAL A 69 -2.91 -6.04 1.46
CA VAL A 69 -3.36 -4.89 2.26
C VAL A 69 -4.78 -4.46 1.88
N LYS A 70 -5.11 -4.43 0.59
CA LYS A 70 -6.45 -4.08 0.10
C LYS A 70 -7.55 -5.04 0.59
N ASN A 71 -7.20 -6.30 0.80
CA ASN A 71 -8.14 -7.34 1.25
C ASN A 71 -8.26 -7.43 2.78
N LEU A 72 -7.48 -6.65 3.53
CA LEU A 72 -7.63 -6.58 4.98
C LEU A 72 -8.98 -5.99 5.37
N GLN A 73 -9.63 -6.58 6.36
CA GLN A 73 -10.91 -6.11 6.88
C GLN A 73 -10.72 -5.07 8.01
N ILE A 74 -9.73 -4.19 7.86
CA ILE A 74 -9.41 -3.11 8.79
C ILE A 74 -9.15 -1.82 8.02
N ASN A 75 -9.17 -0.69 8.71
CA ASN A 75 -8.77 0.57 8.11
C ASN A 75 -7.25 0.59 7.88
N VAL A 76 -6.84 1.06 6.71
CA VAL A 76 -5.42 1.20 6.38
C VAL A 76 -5.16 2.63 5.90
N LEU A 77 -4.15 3.27 6.44
CA LEU A 77 -3.58 4.51 5.94
C LEU A 77 -2.15 4.23 5.48
N ALA A 78 -1.88 4.44 4.20
CA ALA A 78 -0.57 4.17 3.61
C ALA A 78 -0.01 5.41 2.92
N VAL A 79 1.29 5.65 3.09
CA VAL A 79 2.06 6.60 2.29
C VAL A 79 2.62 5.85 1.09
N LEU A 80 2.28 6.30 -0.11
CA LEU A 80 2.73 5.72 -1.38
C LEU A 80 3.32 6.80 -2.28
N HIS A 81 4.43 6.51 -2.94
CA HIS A 81 5.03 7.44 -3.92
C HIS A 81 4.53 7.22 -5.34
N ASP A 82 4.13 6.00 -5.67
CA ASP A 82 3.57 5.69 -6.98
C ASP A 82 2.09 6.04 -7.03
N ILE A 83 1.75 7.05 -7.84
CA ILE A 83 0.39 7.57 -7.97
C ILE A 83 -0.54 6.52 -8.60
N GLN A 84 -0.06 5.70 -9.55
CA GLN A 84 -0.88 4.68 -10.18
C GLN A 84 -1.20 3.55 -9.19
N LEU A 85 -0.24 3.15 -8.37
CA LEU A 85 -0.47 2.19 -7.29
C LEU A 85 -1.43 2.77 -6.25
N ALA A 86 -1.26 4.04 -5.86
CA ALA A 86 -2.19 4.70 -4.95
C ALA A 86 -3.62 4.71 -5.49
N CYS A 87 -3.82 5.06 -6.77
CA CYS A 87 -5.14 5.02 -7.42
C CYS A 87 -5.76 3.62 -7.42
N ARG A 88 -4.94 2.58 -7.71
CA ARG A 88 -5.41 1.21 -7.87
C ARG A 88 -5.82 0.55 -6.55
N TYR A 89 -5.10 0.86 -5.48
CA TYR A 89 -5.22 0.13 -4.21
C TYR A 89 -5.94 0.91 -3.11
N SER A 90 -6.18 2.22 -3.29
CA SER A 90 -6.86 3.05 -2.28
C SER A 90 -8.31 3.37 -2.67
N ASN A 91 -9.16 3.56 -1.67
CA ASN A 91 -10.54 4.02 -1.84
C ASN A 91 -10.63 5.55 -1.75
N TYR A 92 -9.68 6.17 -1.05
CA TYR A 92 -9.61 7.59 -0.79
C TYR A 92 -8.17 8.05 -0.79
N LEU A 93 -7.88 9.22 -1.36
CA LEU A 93 -6.55 9.78 -1.47
C LEU A 93 -6.46 11.13 -0.77
N TYR A 94 -5.30 11.38 -0.19
CA TYR A 94 -4.85 12.69 0.26
C TYR A 94 -3.60 13.06 -0.52
N LEU A 95 -3.62 14.15 -1.29
CA LEU A 95 -2.40 14.70 -1.88
C LEU A 95 -1.86 15.78 -0.97
N MET A 96 -0.59 15.62 -0.62
CA MET A 96 0.10 16.52 0.29
C MET A 96 1.17 17.34 -0.46
N LYS A 97 1.29 18.60 -0.08
CA LYS A 97 2.37 19.48 -0.53
C LYS A 97 2.82 20.34 0.64
N GLU A 98 4.12 20.40 0.88
CA GLU A 98 4.73 21.21 1.94
C GLU A 98 4.12 20.98 3.33
N GLY A 99 3.72 19.71 3.62
CA GLY A 99 3.13 19.33 4.89
C GLY A 99 1.62 19.58 5.02
N GLU A 100 0.96 20.10 3.98
CA GLU A 100 -0.48 20.37 3.97
C GLU A 100 -1.22 19.45 3.01
N ILE A 101 -2.46 19.09 3.35
CA ILE A 101 -3.37 18.36 2.46
C ILE A 101 -3.99 19.39 1.51
N VAL A 102 -3.65 19.30 0.21
CA VAL A 102 -4.13 20.25 -0.81
C VAL A 102 -5.28 19.70 -1.66
N TYR A 103 -5.36 18.37 -1.81
CA TYR A 103 -6.46 17.67 -2.46
C TYR A 103 -6.81 16.42 -1.68
N GLN A 104 -8.10 16.09 -1.66
CA GLN A 104 -8.58 14.85 -1.03
C GLN A 104 -9.87 14.39 -1.71
N GLY A 105 -10.11 13.09 -1.75
CA GLY A 105 -11.29 12.49 -2.36
C GLY A 105 -11.03 11.08 -2.87
N THR A 106 -11.97 10.56 -3.65
CA THR A 106 -11.73 9.32 -4.40
C THR A 106 -10.58 9.51 -5.39
N PRO A 107 -9.91 8.44 -5.83
CA PRO A 107 -8.83 8.57 -6.81
C PRO A 107 -9.23 9.38 -8.05
N LYS A 108 -10.45 9.18 -8.55
CA LYS A 108 -10.94 9.86 -9.75
C LYS A 108 -11.19 11.36 -9.54
N GLU A 109 -11.60 11.77 -8.34
CA GLU A 109 -11.80 13.17 -7.99
C GLU A 109 -10.47 13.87 -7.70
N THR A 110 -9.50 13.12 -7.20
CA THR A 110 -8.24 13.67 -6.67
C THR A 110 -7.15 13.74 -7.73
N ILE A 111 -7.07 12.72 -8.62
CA ILE A 111 -6.01 12.64 -9.63
C ILE A 111 -6.50 13.21 -10.95
N THR A 112 -6.16 14.47 -11.16
CA THR A 112 -6.46 15.24 -12.39
C THR A 112 -5.18 15.90 -12.92
N PRO A 113 -5.11 16.32 -14.18
CA PRO A 113 -3.98 17.08 -14.70
C PRO A 113 -3.65 18.31 -13.84
N GLU A 114 -4.69 19.02 -13.37
CA GLU A 114 -4.56 20.22 -12.55
C GLU A 114 -3.93 19.91 -11.17
N SER A 115 -4.39 18.85 -10.50
CA SER A 115 -3.83 18.45 -9.19
C SER A 115 -2.39 17.96 -9.31
N LEU A 116 -2.08 17.21 -10.38
CA LEU A 116 -0.71 16.75 -10.64
C LEU A 116 0.24 17.90 -10.94
N GLN A 117 -0.22 18.88 -11.73
CA GLN A 117 0.55 20.10 -11.96
C GLN A 117 0.75 20.92 -10.68
N ALA A 118 -0.29 21.08 -9.87
CA ALA A 118 -0.22 21.90 -8.65
C ALA A 118 0.68 21.25 -7.57
N VAL A 119 0.62 19.93 -7.39
CA VAL A 119 1.34 19.22 -6.34
C VAL A 119 2.76 18.86 -6.77
N TYR A 120 2.89 18.24 -7.96
CA TYR A 120 4.16 17.67 -8.42
C TYR A 120 4.88 18.54 -9.47
N GLY A 121 4.22 19.58 -10.01
CA GLY A 121 4.81 20.45 -11.02
C GLY A 121 4.91 19.79 -12.41
N VAL A 122 4.19 18.73 -12.68
CA VAL A 122 4.27 17.96 -13.93
C VAL A 122 3.02 18.15 -14.79
N GLN A 123 3.23 18.34 -16.09
CA GLN A 123 2.13 18.32 -17.06
C GLN A 123 1.77 16.86 -17.39
N SER A 124 0.50 16.56 -17.45
CA SER A 124 0.04 15.19 -17.66
C SER A 124 -1.32 15.12 -18.32
N GLN A 125 -1.61 13.98 -18.92
CA GLN A 125 -2.96 13.55 -19.31
C GLN A 125 -3.36 12.39 -18.41
N VAL A 126 -4.58 12.44 -17.88
CA VAL A 126 -5.15 11.40 -17.03
C VAL A 126 -6.37 10.81 -17.72
N THR A 127 -6.33 9.52 -17.94
CA THR A 127 -7.47 8.76 -18.47
C THR A 127 -7.81 7.61 -17.51
N TRP A 128 -9.05 7.15 -17.56
CA TRP A 128 -9.55 6.10 -16.67
C TRP A 128 -10.05 4.94 -17.52
N THR A 129 -9.61 3.72 -17.19
CA THR A 129 -10.12 2.50 -17.81
C THR A 129 -11.54 2.21 -17.33
N GLU A 130 -12.23 1.26 -17.99
CA GLU A 130 -13.54 0.77 -17.55
C GLU A 130 -13.50 0.20 -16.11
N ASP A 131 -12.38 -0.42 -15.73
CA ASP A 131 -12.13 -0.92 -14.38
C ASP A 131 -11.68 0.18 -13.39
N GLN A 132 -11.87 1.45 -13.74
CA GLN A 132 -11.54 2.63 -12.94
C GLN A 132 -10.06 2.72 -12.52
N GLN A 133 -9.15 2.21 -13.35
CA GLN A 133 -7.70 2.37 -13.13
C GLN A 133 -7.22 3.64 -13.83
N ALA A 134 -6.41 4.42 -13.12
CA ALA A 134 -5.77 5.61 -13.69
C ALA A 134 -4.66 5.23 -14.66
N MET A 135 -4.66 5.85 -15.83
CA MET A 135 -3.55 5.86 -16.76
C MET A 135 -3.03 7.30 -16.85
N ILE A 136 -1.81 7.51 -16.38
CA ILE A 136 -1.19 8.83 -16.33
C ILE A 136 -0.07 8.86 -17.37
N HIS A 137 -0.18 9.78 -18.30
CA HIS A 137 0.84 10.06 -19.29
C HIS A 137 1.46 11.43 -18.98
N TYR A 138 2.75 11.44 -18.64
CA TYR A 138 3.52 12.66 -18.39
C TYR A 138 3.99 13.24 -19.74
N LEU A 139 3.90 14.57 -19.89
CA LEU A 139 4.20 15.32 -21.11
C LEU A 139 5.57 16.01 -21.02
#